data_d5b2c081658be96787cf51d3a3b6068c
#
_entry.id   d5b2c081658be96787cf51d3a3b6068c
#
_cell.length_a   1.000
_cell.length_b   1.000
_cell.length_c   1.000
_cell.angle_alpha   90.00
_cell.angle_beta   90.00
_cell.angle_gamma   90.00
#
_symmetry.space_group_name_H-M   'P 1'
#
loop_
_entity.id
_entity.type
_entity.pdbx_description
1 polymer ?
#
loop_
_entity_poly.entity_id
_entity_poly.type
_entity_poly.pdbx_seq_one_letter_code
_entity_poly.pdbx_strand_id
1 'polypeptide(L)'
;MPTHDSVVVGFDGADDAAAVRLDDGKIIIQSVDFFTPIVDDPYQFGQIAAANALSDIYAMGGRPLFALNIVGFPINDLPKSILTEILQGGADKAAEAGIPIVGGHSVDDKEPKYGMVITGEVDESNMWRNSGAQVGDVLVLTKPLGTGVIATAIKKGVASNESISAAIKTMSTLNKGAADALNGLNVHAVTDVTGFGLLGHLKEMCQGSGVSAEINFSDLEFLPHVRDLGESGIMAGGTRRNLDYVKDYVEFDSALSELDQLLAADAQTSGGLLISVPENDAGKFLESFGSTAKIIGQIIQKESNLISLK
;
A
#
# COMPACT_ATOMS: atom_id res chain seq x y z
N MET A 1 -4.17 25.58 2.55
CA MET A 1 -2.94 25.94 3.30
C MET A 1 -2.11 26.88 2.43
N PRO A 2 -1.19 27.72 2.98
CA PRO A 2 -0.31 28.49 2.11
C PRO A 2 0.57 27.53 1.30
N THR A 3 0.65 27.79 -0.02
CA THR A 3 1.52 27.09 -0.94
C THR A 3 2.92 27.72 -0.89
N HIS A 4 3.95 26.92 -1.11
CA HIS A 4 5.33 27.38 -1.24
C HIS A 4 5.92 26.84 -2.54
N ASP A 5 6.69 27.65 -3.26
CA ASP A 5 7.21 27.31 -4.60
C ASP A 5 8.11 26.06 -4.61
N SER A 6 8.67 25.68 -3.47
CA SER A 6 9.44 24.43 -3.35
C SER A 6 8.59 23.17 -3.24
N VAL A 7 7.28 23.28 -2.96
CA VAL A 7 6.39 22.10 -2.82
C VAL A 7 6.05 21.58 -4.22
N VAL A 8 6.49 20.38 -4.53
CA VAL A 8 6.23 19.67 -5.79
C VAL A 8 5.00 18.79 -5.69
N VAL A 9 4.85 18.12 -4.53
CA VAL A 9 3.67 17.33 -4.14
C VAL A 9 3.30 17.68 -2.72
N GLY A 10 2.06 18.06 -2.49
CA GLY A 10 1.54 18.48 -1.20
C GLY A 10 0.10 17.99 -0.98
N PHE A 11 -0.68 18.75 -0.23
CA PHE A 11 -2.04 18.34 0.19
C PHE A 11 -3.09 18.38 -0.93
N ASP A 12 -2.82 19.01 -2.06
CA ASP A 12 -3.79 19.20 -3.16
C ASP A 12 -3.90 17.95 -4.05
N GLY A 13 -3.01 16.96 -3.88
CA GLY A 13 -3.01 15.65 -4.52
C GLY A 13 -3.24 14.54 -3.51
N ALA A 14 -3.56 13.36 -3.99
CA ALA A 14 -3.65 12.13 -3.18
C ALA A 14 -2.41 11.24 -3.40
N ASP A 15 -1.26 11.83 -3.76
CA ASP A 15 0.00 11.11 -3.94
C ASP A 15 0.50 10.55 -2.59
N ASP A 16 1.27 9.47 -2.67
CA ASP A 16 1.64 8.64 -1.51
C ASP A 16 2.58 9.35 -0.52
N ALA A 17 3.44 10.26 -0.98
CA ALA A 17 4.33 11.04 -0.11
C ALA A 17 4.40 12.53 -0.51
N ALA A 18 4.79 13.37 0.45
CA ALA A 18 5.12 14.77 0.17
C ALA A 18 6.45 14.89 -0.59
N ALA A 19 6.52 15.79 -1.56
CA ALA A 19 7.73 16.06 -2.33
C ALA A 19 8.10 17.55 -2.29
N VAL A 20 9.36 17.84 -1.96
CA VAL A 20 9.89 19.21 -1.84
C VAL A 20 11.19 19.33 -2.63
N ARG A 21 11.28 20.37 -3.45
CA ARG A 21 12.47 20.72 -4.20
C ARG A 21 13.45 21.53 -3.36
N LEU A 22 14.68 21.11 -3.32
CA LEU A 22 15.80 21.82 -2.68
C LEU A 22 16.39 22.88 -3.64
N ASP A 23 17.20 23.80 -3.11
CA ASP A 23 17.85 24.87 -3.87
C ASP A 23 18.79 24.36 -4.97
N ASP A 24 19.35 23.16 -4.83
CA ASP A 24 20.18 22.49 -5.82
C ASP A 24 19.38 21.72 -6.90
N GLY A 25 18.05 21.77 -6.83
CA GLY A 25 17.14 21.14 -7.77
C GLY A 25 16.76 19.70 -7.43
N LYS A 26 17.36 19.08 -6.42
CA LYS A 26 16.99 17.74 -5.94
C LYS A 26 15.61 17.75 -5.32
N ILE A 27 14.87 16.66 -5.47
CA ILE A 27 13.60 16.46 -4.82
C ILE A 27 13.76 15.47 -3.66
N ILE A 28 13.42 15.94 -2.47
CA ILE A 28 13.24 15.10 -1.29
C ILE A 28 11.79 14.70 -1.19
N ILE A 29 11.55 13.42 -0.97
CA ILE A 29 10.24 12.86 -0.67
C ILE A 29 10.22 12.36 0.77
N GLN A 30 9.07 12.57 1.44
CA GLN A 30 8.93 12.19 2.84
C GLN A 30 7.53 11.67 3.11
N SER A 31 7.47 10.51 3.77
CA SER A 31 6.25 9.90 4.27
C SER A 31 6.34 9.64 5.76
N VAL A 32 5.19 9.51 6.41
CA VAL A 32 5.03 9.13 7.82
C VAL A 32 3.87 8.17 7.98
N ASP A 33 4.18 6.96 8.41
CA ASP A 33 3.18 5.94 8.70
C ASP A 33 3.45 5.27 10.04
N PHE A 34 2.39 5.13 10.84
CA PHE A 34 2.42 4.37 12.08
C PHE A 34 1.02 3.86 12.42
N PHE A 35 0.93 2.68 13.02
CA PHE A 35 -0.34 2.06 13.39
C PHE A 35 -0.20 1.12 14.59
N THR A 36 -1.32 0.61 15.07
CA THR A 36 -1.41 -0.35 16.16
C THR A 36 -1.10 -1.76 15.67
N PRO A 37 -0.68 -2.71 16.55
CA PRO A 37 -0.39 -4.09 16.14
C PRO A 37 -1.54 -4.75 15.39
N ILE A 38 -1.21 -5.39 14.28
CA ILE A 38 -2.12 -6.14 13.41
C ILE A 38 -1.79 -7.63 13.39
N VAL A 39 -0.69 -8.01 13.99
CA VAL A 39 -0.23 -9.38 14.25
C VAL A 39 0.23 -9.50 15.70
N ASP A 40 0.24 -10.73 16.25
CA ASP A 40 0.56 -10.95 17.67
C ASP A 40 2.07 -10.94 17.95
N ASP A 41 2.90 -11.28 16.97
CA ASP A 41 4.36 -11.34 17.11
C ASP A 41 4.95 -9.92 17.00
N PRO A 42 5.64 -9.41 18.05
CA PRO A 42 6.16 -8.05 18.07
C PRO A 42 7.22 -7.78 17.00
N TYR A 43 8.11 -8.76 16.75
CA TYR A 43 9.15 -8.61 15.73
C TYR A 43 8.55 -8.51 14.32
N GLN A 44 7.56 -9.37 14.00
CA GLN A 44 6.86 -9.32 12.72
C GLN A 44 6.06 -8.02 12.58
N PHE A 45 5.42 -7.54 13.65
CA PHE A 45 4.76 -6.23 13.63
C PHE A 45 5.76 -5.11 13.28
N GLY A 46 6.95 -5.12 13.89
CA GLY A 46 8.01 -4.17 13.57
C GLY A 46 8.42 -4.19 12.09
N GLN A 47 8.59 -5.39 11.52
CA GLN A 47 8.91 -5.55 10.09
C GLN A 47 7.80 -5.02 9.18
N ILE A 48 6.53 -5.33 9.49
CA ILE A 48 5.39 -4.87 8.69
C ILE A 48 5.26 -3.36 8.74
N ALA A 49 5.39 -2.76 9.93
CA ALA A 49 5.30 -1.30 10.08
C ALA A 49 6.39 -0.56 9.29
N ALA A 50 7.62 -1.08 9.29
CA ALA A 50 8.70 -0.52 8.51
C ALA A 50 8.50 -0.72 6.99
N ALA A 51 8.03 -1.90 6.57
CA ALA A 51 7.73 -2.17 5.16
C ALA A 51 6.62 -1.26 4.62
N ASN A 52 5.58 -1.01 5.42
CA ASN A 52 4.49 -0.11 5.09
C ASN A 52 5.00 1.33 4.93
N ALA A 53 5.74 1.86 5.90
CA ALA A 53 6.27 3.22 5.83
C ALA A 53 7.25 3.46 4.67
N LEU A 54 7.98 2.41 4.24
CA LEU A 54 8.88 2.46 3.08
C LEU A 54 8.14 2.44 1.74
N SER A 55 6.91 1.95 1.73
CA SER A 55 6.14 1.68 0.51
C SER A 55 5.84 2.94 -0.29
N ASP A 56 5.45 4.03 0.35
CA ASP A 56 5.17 5.32 -0.28
C ASP A 56 6.38 5.85 -1.08
N ILE A 57 7.58 5.66 -0.54
CA ILE A 57 8.81 6.09 -1.21
C ILE A 57 9.00 5.29 -2.52
N TYR A 58 8.74 3.98 -2.47
CA TYR A 58 8.83 3.11 -3.65
C TYR A 58 7.71 3.39 -4.66
N ALA A 59 6.48 3.68 -4.19
CA ALA A 59 5.36 4.03 -5.05
C ALA A 59 5.61 5.31 -5.86
N MET A 60 6.40 6.25 -5.30
CA MET A 60 6.81 7.47 -6.00
C MET A 60 8.09 7.31 -6.83
N GLY A 61 8.62 6.10 -7.03
CA GLY A 61 9.87 5.88 -7.77
C GLY A 61 11.12 6.37 -7.05
N GLY A 62 11.00 6.62 -5.75
CA GLY A 62 12.07 7.18 -4.93
C GLY A 62 13.01 6.14 -4.34
N ARG A 63 14.18 6.61 -3.97
CA ARG A 63 15.20 5.88 -3.21
C ARG A 63 15.15 6.31 -1.75
N PRO A 64 14.82 5.44 -0.79
CA PRO A 64 14.87 5.79 0.61
C PRO A 64 16.33 6.07 1.05
N LEU A 65 16.51 7.04 1.95
CA LEU A 65 17.82 7.49 2.43
C LEU A 65 18.05 7.16 3.90
N PHE A 66 17.07 7.43 4.75
CA PHE A 66 17.10 7.14 6.19
C PHE A 66 15.68 7.15 6.78
N ALA A 67 15.58 6.62 8.00
CA ALA A 67 14.34 6.57 8.75
C ALA A 67 14.48 7.19 10.15
N LEU A 68 13.33 7.67 10.69
CA LEU A 68 13.12 7.99 12.10
C LEU A 68 12.01 7.12 12.65
N ASN A 69 12.22 6.50 13.82
CA ASN A 69 11.18 5.74 14.50
C ASN A 69 10.13 6.63 15.14
N ILE A 70 8.86 6.23 15.04
CA ILE A 70 7.75 6.77 15.82
C ILE A 70 7.22 5.65 16.70
N VAL A 71 7.18 5.89 18.02
CA VAL A 71 6.81 4.89 19.02
C VAL A 71 5.80 5.45 19.99
N GLY A 72 4.62 4.83 20.11
CA GLY A 72 3.74 4.90 21.26
C GLY A 72 3.81 3.57 22.00
N PHE A 73 4.10 3.57 23.31
CA PHE A 73 4.23 2.30 24.02
C PHE A 73 3.84 2.42 25.50
N PRO A 74 3.00 1.52 26.04
CA PRO A 74 2.60 1.52 27.44
C PRO A 74 3.72 0.94 28.31
N ILE A 75 4.71 1.78 28.61
CA ILE A 75 6.00 1.38 29.22
C ILE A 75 5.84 0.78 30.63
N ASN A 76 4.74 1.08 31.31
CA ASN A 76 4.45 0.58 32.64
C ASN A 76 3.57 -0.69 32.62
N ASP A 77 2.88 -0.97 31.50
CA ASP A 77 1.88 -2.04 31.41
C ASP A 77 2.39 -3.26 30.63
N LEU A 78 3.35 -3.06 29.72
CA LEU A 78 3.93 -4.13 28.90
C LEU A 78 5.44 -4.29 29.13
N PRO A 79 5.95 -5.56 29.03
CA PRO A 79 7.38 -5.81 29.12
C PRO A 79 8.17 -5.05 28.05
N LYS A 80 9.30 -4.44 28.45
CA LYS A 80 10.20 -3.71 27.53
C LYS A 80 10.78 -4.61 26.43
N SER A 81 10.84 -5.91 26.62
CA SER A 81 11.25 -6.87 25.59
C SER A 81 10.38 -6.81 24.36
N ILE A 82 9.06 -6.59 24.50
CA ILE A 82 8.13 -6.42 23.39
C ILE A 82 8.53 -5.20 22.54
N LEU A 83 8.83 -4.06 23.17
CA LEU A 83 9.31 -2.89 22.43
C LEU A 83 10.65 -3.16 21.75
N THR A 84 11.55 -3.89 22.42
CA THR A 84 12.86 -4.26 21.82
C THR A 84 12.65 -5.10 20.55
N GLU A 85 11.75 -6.08 20.57
CA GLU A 85 11.45 -6.94 19.43
C GLU A 85 10.81 -6.13 18.27
N ILE A 86 9.87 -5.22 18.56
CA ILE A 86 9.27 -4.31 17.57
C ILE A 86 10.36 -3.48 16.89
N LEU A 87 11.23 -2.83 17.70
CA LEU A 87 12.32 -2.00 17.16
C LEU A 87 13.34 -2.82 16.36
N GLN A 88 13.63 -4.06 16.78
CA GLN A 88 14.53 -4.94 16.04
C GLN A 88 13.94 -5.33 14.69
N GLY A 89 12.64 -5.69 14.64
CA GLY A 89 11.95 -6.00 13.38
C GLY A 89 11.99 -4.82 12.40
N GLY A 90 11.75 -3.61 12.89
CA GLY A 90 11.87 -2.38 12.10
C GLY A 90 13.30 -2.13 11.62
N ALA A 91 14.29 -2.33 12.48
CA ALA A 91 15.70 -2.13 12.15
C ALA A 91 16.18 -3.12 11.06
N ASP A 92 15.79 -4.40 11.17
CA ASP A 92 16.15 -5.41 10.19
C ASP A 92 15.51 -5.11 8.82
N LYS A 93 14.28 -4.59 8.81
CA LYS A 93 13.61 -4.19 7.57
C LYS A 93 14.22 -2.93 6.95
N ALA A 94 14.61 -1.94 7.76
CA ALA A 94 15.35 -0.78 7.28
C ALA A 94 16.72 -1.18 6.70
N ALA A 95 17.41 -2.13 7.34
CA ALA A 95 18.67 -2.69 6.83
C ALA A 95 18.46 -3.45 5.50
N GLU A 96 17.36 -4.21 5.34
CA GLU A 96 16.97 -4.85 4.06
C GLU A 96 16.75 -3.80 2.96
N ALA A 97 16.14 -2.65 3.30
CA ALA A 97 15.98 -1.53 2.38
C ALA A 97 17.30 -0.81 2.07
N GLY A 98 18.36 -1.07 2.83
CA GLY A 98 19.69 -0.47 2.68
C GLY A 98 19.81 0.91 3.32
N ILE A 99 18.97 1.23 4.33
CA ILE A 99 18.97 2.54 4.99
C ILE A 99 19.23 2.46 6.50
N PRO A 100 19.86 3.48 7.11
CA PRO A 100 19.97 3.59 8.56
C PRO A 100 18.70 4.15 9.19
N ILE A 101 18.43 3.75 10.43
CA ILE A 101 17.56 4.49 11.36
C ILE A 101 18.45 5.46 12.13
N VAL A 102 18.19 6.76 12.00
CA VAL A 102 19.08 7.81 12.55
C VAL A 102 18.53 8.48 13.81
N GLY A 103 17.36 8.06 14.28
CA GLY A 103 16.72 8.58 15.48
C GLY A 103 15.25 8.27 15.56
N GLY A 104 14.50 9.11 16.24
CA GLY A 104 13.06 8.98 16.37
C GLY A 104 12.53 9.61 17.66
N HIS A 105 11.25 9.37 17.93
CA HIS A 105 10.59 9.84 19.13
C HIS A 105 9.71 8.75 19.74
N SER A 106 9.62 8.71 21.08
CA SER A 106 8.74 7.80 21.80
C SER A 106 7.88 8.55 22.81
N VAL A 107 6.65 8.12 22.94
CA VAL A 107 5.71 8.63 23.94
C VAL A 107 5.10 7.47 24.72
N ASP A 108 4.73 7.72 26.00
CA ASP A 108 3.90 6.80 26.76
C ASP A 108 2.47 6.85 26.19
N ASP A 109 1.95 5.70 25.77
CA ASP A 109 0.62 5.57 25.18
C ASP A 109 -0.05 4.30 25.71
N LYS A 110 -1.35 4.31 25.87
CA LYS A 110 -2.11 3.16 26.38
C LYS A 110 -2.08 1.95 25.44
N GLU A 111 -1.83 2.17 24.17
CA GLU A 111 -1.84 1.16 23.13
C GLU A 111 -0.54 1.23 22.32
N PRO A 112 0.15 0.10 22.09
CA PRO A 112 1.34 0.12 21.27
C PRO A 112 1.05 0.70 19.88
N LYS A 113 1.93 1.58 19.42
CA LYS A 113 1.96 2.12 18.07
C LYS A 113 3.40 2.16 17.60
N TYR A 114 3.62 1.76 16.38
CA TYR A 114 4.94 1.81 15.78
C TYR A 114 4.85 2.13 14.30
N GLY A 115 5.84 2.86 13.83
CA GLY A 115 6.05 3.17 12.43
C GLY A 115 7.26 4.05 12.25
N MET A 116 7.37 4.65 11.09
CA MET A 116 8.54 5.46 10.72
C MET A 116 8.16 6.70 9.95
N VAL A 117 9.01 7.72 10.07
CA VAL A 117 9.16 8.74 9.03
C VAL A 117 10.26 8.26 8.10
N ILE A 118 9.97 8.15 6.83
CA ILE A 118 10.97 7.80 5.80
C ILE A 118 11.28 9.05 4.98
N THR A 119 12.55 9.34 4.85
CA THR A 119 13.05 10.36 3.92
C THR A 119 13.73 9.67 2.76
N GLY A 120 13.34 10.03 1.56
CA GLY A 120 13.92 9.55 0.30
C GLY A 120 14.24 10.70 -0.63
N GLU A 121 14.85 10.37 -1.76
CA GLU A 121 15.07 11.30 -2.87
C GLU A 121 14.56 10.68 -4.18
N VAL A 122 14.23 11.53 -5.13
CA VAL A 122 13.83 11.13 -6.47
C VAL A 122 14.24 12.20 -7.48
N ASP A 123 14.64 11.78 -8.68
CA ASP A 123 14.78 12.70 -9.80
C ASP A 123 13.39 13.05 -10.36
N GLU A 124 13.13 14.31 -10.66
CA GLU A 124 11.81 14.76 -11.11
C GLU A 124 11.30 14.00 -12.35
N SER A 125 12.19 13.64 -13.26
CA SER A 125 11.88 12.87 -14.46
C SER A 125 11.49 11.42 -14.18
N ASN A 126 11.81 10.90 -13.02
CA ASN A 126 11.57 9.52 -12.60
C ASN A 126 10.53 9.42 -11.48
N MET A 127 9.98 10.56 -11.06
CA MET A 127 8.96 10.60 -10.00
C MET A 127 7.62 10.13 -10.54
N TRP A 128 7.16 9.00 -10.03
CA TRP A 128 5.81 8.52 -10.31
C TRP A 128 4.79 9.23 -9.43
N ARG A 129 3.56 9.23 -9.89
CA ARG A 129 2.40 9.78 -9.20
C ARG A 129 1.24 8.80 -9.26
N ASN A 130 0.27 8.98 -8.40
CA ASN A 130 -0.98 8.24 -8.49
C ASN A 130 -1.90 8.76 -9.62
N SER A 131 -1.50 9.82 -10.33
CA SER A 131 -2.19 10.42 -11.48
C SER A 131 -1.32 10.36 -12.73
N GLY A 132 -1.95 10.37 -13.92
CA GLY A 132 -1.26 10.29 -15.20
C GLY A 132 -1.54 9.01 -15.98
N ALA A 133 -2.38 8.10 -15.45
CA ALA A 133 -2.85 6.91 -16.14
C ALA A 133 -3.49 7.27 -17.48
N GLN A 134 -3.22 6.48 -18.53
CA GLN A 134 -3.64 6.75 -19.90
C GLN A 134 -4.58 5.67 -20.42
N VAL A 135 -5.52 6.07 -21.25
CA VAL A 135 -6.45 5.13 -21.91
C VAL A 135 -5.65 4.12 -22.74
N GLY A 136 -5.91 2.84 -22.51
CA GLY A 136 -5.20 1.71 -23.11
C GLY A 136 -4.09 1.14 -22.25
N ASP A 137 -3.78 1.75 -21.09
CA ASP A 137 -2.91 1.12 -20.11
C ASP A 137 -3.57 -0.12 -19.51
N VAL A 138 -2.76 -1.08 -19.12
CA VAL A 138 -3.18 -2.17 -18.24
C VAL A 138 -2.86 -1.84 -16.79
N LEU A 139 -3.68 -2.37 -15.89
CA LEU A 139 -3.51 -2.24 -14.46
C LEU A 139 -2.85 -3.51 -13.91
N VAL A 140 -1.73 -3.34 -13.23
CA VAL A 140 -0.99 -4.43 -12.60
C VAL A 140 -1.02 -4.26 -11.08
N LEU A 141 -1.35 -5.34 -10.36
CA LEU A 141 -1.29 -5.40 -8.89
C LEU A 141 -0.17 -6.37 -8.47
N THR A 142 0.73 -5.95 -7.57
CA THR A 142 1.98 -6.69 -7.29
C THR A 142 1.92 -7.61 -6.08
N LYS A 143 0.87 -7.54 -5.25
CA LYS A 143 0.64 -8.43 -4.11
C LYS A 143 -0.82 -8.86 -4.04
N PRO A 144 -1.13 -10.04 -3.48
CA PRO A 144 -2.49 -10.49 -3.25
C PRO A 144 -3.20 -9.62 -2.19
N LEU A 145 -4.53 -9.61 -2.24
CA LEU A 145 -5.42 -8.89 -1.34
C LEU A 145 -5.84 -9.77 -0.14
N GLY A 146 -6.45 -9.14 0.88
CA GLY A 146 -7.07 -9.83 2.01
C GLY A 146 -6.32 -9.68 3.33
N THR A 147 -5.33 -8.78 3.42
CA THR A 147 -4.58 -8.57 4.67
C THR A 147 -5.47 -8.05 5.80
N GLY A 148 -6.49 -7.23 5.49
CA GLY A 148 -7.45 -6.71 6.48
C GLY A 148 -8.37 -7.80 7.03
N VAL A 149 -8.85 -8.70 6.18
CA VAL A 149 -9.63 -9.87 6.60
C VAL A 149 -8.80 -10.75 7.53
N ILE A 150 -7.56 -11.09 7.14
CA ILE A 150 -6.70 -11.96 7.95
C ILE A 150 -6.29 -11.29 9.27
N ALA A 151 -5.92 -10.00 9.28
CA ALA A 151 -5.62 -9.27 10.51
C ALA A 151 -6.81 -9.28 11.49
N THR A 152 -8.03 -9.16 10.96
CA THR A 152 -9.26 -9.28 11.76
C THR A 152 -9.45 -10.70 12.30
N ALA A 153 -9.15 -11.72 11.49
CA ALA A 153 -9.21 -13.11 11.91
C ALA A 153 -8.17 -13.44 13.01
N ILE A 154 -6.95 -12.90 12.90
CA ILE A 154 -5.90 -12.99 13.95
C ILE A 154 -6.44 -12.39 15.26
N LYS A 155 -6.93 -11.16 15.22
CA LYS A 155 -7.49 -10.47 16.41
C LYS A 155 -8.62 -11.26 17.07
N LYS A 156 -9.40 -12.04 16.29
CA LYS A 156 -10.50 -12.89 16.79
C LYS A 156 -10.04 -14.30 17.17
N GLY A 157 -8.78 -14.67 16.97
CA GLY A 157 -8.23 -15.99 17.26
C GLY A 157 -8.77 -17.11 16.35
N VAL A 158 -9.20 -16.78 15.12
CA VAL A 158 -9.80 -17.74 14.16
C VAL A 158 -8.98 -17.92 12.88
N ALA A 159 -7.88 -17.20 12.72
CA ALA A 159 -7.00 -17.35 11.55
C ALA A 159 -6.22 -18.67 11.61
N SER A 160 -6.06 -19.33 10.47
CA SER A 160 -5.18 -20.50 10.35
C SER A 160 -3.70 -20.06 10.33
N ASN A 161 -2.80 -20.97 10.74
CA ASN A 161 -1.35 -20.69 10.65
C ASN A 161 -0.90 -20.39 9.22
N GLU A 162 -1.52 -21.01 8.23
CA GLU A 162 -1.26 -20.76 6.81
C GLU A 162 -1.61 -19.32 6.44
N SER A 163 -2.83 -18.86 6.79
CA SER A 163 -3.27 -17.48 6.54
C SER A 163 -2.38 -16.47 7.25
N ILE A 164 -2.05 -16.71 8.52
CA ILE A 164 -1.16 -15.85 9.32
C ILE A 164 0.21 -15.71 8.64
N SER A 165 0.82 -16.85 8.28
CA SER A 165 2.16 -16.86 7.66
C SER A 165 2.15 -16.18 6.29
N ALA A 166 1.12 -16.42 5.47
CA ALA A 166 0.97 -15.78 4.17
C ALA A 166 0.78 -14.26 4.29
N ALA A 167 -0.06 -13.80 5.22
CA ALA A 167 -0.28 -12.38 5.46
C ALA A 167 0.99 -11.68 5.98
N ILE A 168 1.68 -12.26 6.96
CA ILE A 168 2.94 -11.70 7.49
C ILE A 168 3.97 -11.59 6.37
N LYS A 169 4.17 -12.65 5.57
CA LYS A 169 5.09 -12.64 4.44
C LYS A 169 4.74 -11.53 3.44
N THR A 170 3.48 -11.41 3.06
CA THR A 170 3.02 -10.40 2.10
C THR A 170 3.23 -8.99 2.64
N MET A 171 2.79 -8.71 3.88
CA MET A 171 2.91 -7.40 4.49
C MET A 171 4.36 -7.01 4.80
N SER A 172 5.23 -7.95 5.18
CA SER A 172 6.65 -7.66 5.44
C SER A 172 7.52 -7.60 4.19
N THR A 173 7.01 -7.98 3.02
CA THR A 173 7.75 -7.88 1.76
C THR A 173 7.79 -6.42 1.29
N LEU A 174 8.99 -5.89 1.06
CA LEU A 174 9.20 -4.53 0.53
C LEU A 174 8.68 -4.42 -0.91
N ASN A 175 8.04 -3.31 -1.23
CA ASN A 175 7.67 -2.95 -2.61
C ASN A 175 8.87 -2.54 -3.47
N LYS A 176 10.09 -2.54 -2.88
CA LYS A 176 11.36 -2.26 -3.56
C LYS A 176 11.54 -3.09 -4.83
N GLY A 177 11.30 -4.40 -4.77
CA GLY A 177 11.48 -5.28 -5.93
C GLY A 177 10.56 -4.90 -7.10
N ALA A 178 9.33 -4.49 -6.82
CA ALA A 178 8.40 -4.01 -7.84
C ALA A 178 8.87 -2.66 -8.41
N ALA A 179 9.27 -1.71 -7.55
CA ALA A 179 9.79 -0.42 -8.00
C ALA A 179 11.07 -0.58 -8.85
N ASP A 180 11.99 -1.46 -8.43
CA ASP A 180 13.22 -1.75 -9.18
C ASP A 180 12.91 -2.34 -10.57
N ALA A 181 11.89 -3.21 -10.68
CA ALA A 181 11.48 -3.82 -11.95
C ALA A 181 10.77 -2.84 -12.92
N LEU A 182 10.28 -1.71 -12.43
CA LEU A 182 9.71 -0.63 -13.24
C LEU A 182 10.74 0.30 -13.85
N ASN A 183 12.00 0.26 -13.38
CA ASN A 183 13.05 1.14 -13.90
C ASN A 183 13.26 0.96 -15.41
N GLY A 184 13.18 2.07 -16.15
CA GLY A 184 13.35 2.10 -17.60
C GLY A 184 12.11 1.69 -18.40
N LEU A 185 10.98 1.41 -17.75
CA LEU A 185 9.69 1.21 -18.40
C LEU A 185 8.93 2.54 -18.47
N ASN A 186 7.96 2.59 -19.38
CA ASN A 186 7.08 3.76 -19.52
C ASN A 186 5.93 3.65 -18.51
N VAL A 187 6.16 4.14 -17.29
CA VAL A 187 5.19 4.07 -16.19
C VAL A 187 4.35 5.35 -16.19
N HIS A 188 3.02 5.22 -16.22
CA HIS A 188 2.13 6.37 -16.29
C HIS A 188 1.56 6.77 -14.92
N ALA A 189 1.20 5.80 -14.07
CA ALA A 189 0.77 6.07 -12.70
C ALA A 189 1.11 4.87 -11.78
N VAL A 190 1.44 5.17 -10.54
CA VAL A 190 1.68 4.18 -9.48
C VAL A 190 1.12 4.71 -8.17
N THR A 191 0.57 3.82 -7.36
CA THR A 191 0.28 4.02 -5.94
C THR A 191 0.44 2.68 -5.21
N ASP A 192 0.64 2.68 -3.93
CA ASP A 192 0.52 1.44 -3.15
C ASP A 192 -0.92 1.24 -2.64
N VAL A 193 -1.31 0.00 -2.40
CA VAL A 193 -2.66 -0.33 -1.96
C VAL A 193 -2.65 -0.55 -0.46
N THR A 194 -3.20 0.42 0.30
CA THR A 194 -3.23 0.40 1.76
C THR A 194 -4.65 0.55 2.32
N GLY A 195 -4.87 1.41 3.28
CA GLY A 195 -6.08 1.49 4.09
C GLY A 195 -7.40 1.71 3.34
N PHE A 196 -7.38 2.39 2.20
CA PHE A 196 -8.57 2.60 1.36
C PHE A 196 -8.92 1.39 0.47
N GLY A 197 -8.06 0.35 0.45
CA GLY A 197 -8.23 -0.83 -0.37
C GLY A 197 -8.02 -0.57 -1.86
N LEU A 198 -8.06 -1.63 -2.65
CA LEU A 198 -7.83 -1.53 -4.10
C LEU A 198 -8.76 -0.52 -4.76
N LEU A 199 -10.07 -0.60 -4.48
CA LEU A 199 -11.06 0.26 -5.14
C LEU A 199 -10.91 1.73 -4.74
N GLY A 200 -10.49 2.04 -3.50
CA GLY A 200 -10.25 3.40 -3.04
C GLY A 200 -9.07 4.04 -3.77
N HIS A 201 -7.91 3.37 -3.80
CA HIS A 201 -6.72 3.86 -4.48
C HIS A 201 -6.91 3.94 -6.00
N LEU A 202 -7.59 2.97 -6.62
CA LEU A 202 -7.91 3.04 -8.05
C LEU A 202 -8.85 4.20 -8.37
N LYS A 203 -9.84 4.48 -7.49
CA LYS A 203 -10.70 5.66 -7.64
C LYS A 203 -9.88 6.94 -7.68
N GLU A 204 -8.91 7.09 -6.76
CA GLU A 204 -8.02 8.25 -6.71
C GLU A 204 -7.18 8.35 -7.98
N MET A 205 -6.60 7.23 -8.44
CA MET A 205 -5.85 7.17 -9.71
C MET A 205 -6.72 7.59 -10.90
N CYS A 206 -7.92 7.04 -11.05
CA CYS A 206 -8.84 7.39 -12.14
C CYS A 206 -9.27 8.86 -12.07
N GLN A 207 -9.58 9.35 -10.87
CA GLN A 207 -10.03 10.73 -10.67
C GLN A 207 -8.91 11.73 -10.99
N GLY A 208 -7.69 11.48 -10.50
CA GLY A 208 -6.52 12.32 -10.74
C GLY A 208 -6.07 12.31 -12.21
N SER A 209 -6.29 11.21 -12.93
CA SER A 209 -5.93 11.05 -14.34
C SER A 209 -7.03 11.45 -15.30
N GLY A 210 -8.27 11.66 -14.84
CA GLY A 210 -9.41 12.01 -15.71
C GLY A 210 -9.88 10.86 -16.59
N VAL A 211 -9.73 9.62 -16.16
CA VAL A 211 -10.06 8.37 -16.88
C VAL A 211 -11.01 7.50 -16.07
N SER A 212 -11.38 6.34 -16.61
CA SER A 212 -12.07 5.26 -15.90
C SER A 212 -11.28 3.95 -16.02
N ALA A 213 -11.61 2.95 -15.22
CA ALA A 213 -10.98 1.65 -15.23
C ALA A 213 -11.99 0.50 -15.29
N GLU A 214 -11.64 -0.57 -15.97
CA GLU A 214 -12.32 -1.86 -15.88
C GLU A 214 -11.42 -2.86 -15.15
N ILE A 215 -11.97 -3.56 -14.16
CA ILE A 215 -11.28 -4.62 -13.42
C ILE A 215 -12.10 -5.90 -13.52
N ASN A 216 -11.41 -7.04 -13.69
CA ASN A 216 -12.03 -8.35 -13.60
C ASN A 216 -11.83 -8.91 -12.19
N PHE A 217 -12.91 -9.19 -11.47
CA PHE A 217 -12.82 -9.75 -10.12
C PHE A 217 -12.09 -11.10 -10.09
N SER A 218 -12.26 -11.91 -11.13
CA SER A 218 -11.58 -13.21 -11.28
C SER A 218 -10.05 -13.12 -11.40
N ASP A 219 -9.52 -11.96 -11.77
CA ASP A 219 -8.06 -11.71 -11.89
C ASP A 219 -7.44 -11.21 -10.57
N LEU A 220 -8.28 -10.92 -9.56
CA LEU A 220 -7.82 -10.54 -8.23
C LEU A 220 -7.35 -11.78 -7.45
N GLU A 221 -6.09 -11.79 -7.08
CA GLU A 221 -5.57 -12.83 -6.17
C GLU A 221 -5.83 -12.46 -4.71
N PHE A 222 -6.29 -13.43 -3.94
CA PHE A 222 -6.50 -13.29 -2.50
C PHE A 222 -5.58 -14.23 -1.73
N LEU A 223 -5.20 -13.82 -0.54
CA LEU A 223 -4.46 -14.65 0.40
C LEU A 223 -5.26 -15.90 0.79
N PRO A 224 -4.60 -16.98 1.24
CA PRO A 224 -5.27 -18.22 1.61
C PRO A 224 -6.40 -18.02 2.63
N HIS A 225 -7.55 -18.65 2.38
CA HIS A 225 -8.75 -18.67 3.21
C HIS A 225 -9.46 -17.31 3.39
N VAL A 226 -9.09 -16.27 2.66
CA VAL A 226 -9.74 -14.94 2.76
C VAL A 226 -11.23 -15.03 2.45
N ARG A 227 -11.63 -15.78 1.40
CA ARG A 227 -13.04 -15.96 1.04
C ARG A 227 -13.81 -16.72 2.13
N ASP A 228 -13.27 -17.83 2.63
CA ASP A 228 -13.92 -18.63 3.68
C ASP A 228 -14.11 -17.80 4.96
N LEU A 229 -13.12 -17.01 5.33
CA LEU A 229 -13.20 -16.07 6.44
C LEU A 229 -14.29 -15.02 6.21
N GLY A 230 -14.34 -14.45 5.01
CA GLY A 230 -15.39 -13.50 4.62
C GLY A 230 -16.79 -14.10 4.68
N GLU A 231 -16.99 -15.32 4.19
CA GLU A 231 -18.26 -16.09 4.28
C GLU A 231 -18.66 -16.34 5.74
N SER A 232 -17.69 -16.50 6.62
CA SER A 232 -17.90 -16.62 8.08
C SER A 232 -18.15 -15.27 8.77
N GLY A 233 -18.26 -14.17 8.02
CA GLY A 233 -18.53 -12.83 8.53
C GLY A 233 -17.31 -12.14 9.15
N ILE A 234 -16.10 -12.63 8.86
CA ILE A 234 -14.84 -11.99 9.28
C ILE A 234 -14.46 -10.93 8.25
N MET A 235 -14.57 -9.66 8.65
CA MET A 235 -14.28 -8.53 7.79
C MET A 235 -13.67 -7.39 8.61
N ALA A 236 -12.70 -6.67 8.04
CA ALA A 236 -12.11 -5.52 8.72
C ALA A 236 -13.15 -4.39 8.88
N GLY A 237 -13.08 -3.67 10.00
CA GLY A 237 -13.99 -2.54 10.23
C GLY A 237 -13.85 -1.41 9.20
N GLY A 238 -12.68 -1.29 8.55
CA GLY A 238 -12.41 -0.35 7.46
C GLY A 238 -13.10 -0.72 6.16
N THR A 239 -13.20 -2.01 5.84
CA THR A 239 -13.68 -2.53 4.56
C THR A 239 -15.10 -2.06 4.19
N ARG A 240 -16.04 -2.09 5.16
CA ARG A 240 -17.40 -1.56 4.90
C ARG A 240 -17.39 -0.06 4.64
N ARG A 241 -16.58 0.71 5.38
CA ARG A 241 -16.45 2.15 5.13
C ARG A 241 -15.81 2.43 3.78
N ASN A 242 -14.85 1.60 3.36
CA ASN A 242 -14.24 1.71 2.03
C ASN A 242 -15.27 1.44 0.93
N LEU A 243 -16.07 0.38 1.06
CA LEU A 243 -17.14 0.09 0.10
C LEU A 243 -18.15 1.24 0.05
N ASP A 244 -18.59 1.77 1.20
CA ASP A 244 -19.47 2.94 1.25
C ASP A 244 -18.88 4.18 0.62
N TYR A 245 -17.56 4.38 0.74
CA TYR A 245 -16.85 5.52 0.15
C TYR A 245 -16.75 5.45 -1.37
N VAL A 246 -16.67 4.22 -1.93
CA VAL A 246 -16.49 4.04 -3.38
C VAL A 246 -17.77 3.72 -4.14
N LYS A 247 -18.86 3.32 -3.48
CA LYS A 247 -20.10 2.80 -4.11
C LYS A 247 -20.71 3.70 -5.17
N ASP A 248 -20.58 5.01 -5.03
CA ASP A 248 -21.12 5.98 -5.99
C ASP A 248 -20.21 6.17 -7.21
N TYR A 249 -19.04 5.54 -7.23
CA TYR A 249 -18.02 5.62 -8.27
C TYR A 249 -17.75 4.28 -8.95
N VAL A 250 -18.28 3.18 -8.39
CA VAL A 250 -18.03 1.81 -8.88
C VAL A 250 -19.33 1.22 -9.40
N GLU A 251 -19.31 0.75 -10.63
CA GLU A 251 -20.35 -0.12 -11.17
C GLU A 251 -19.95 -1.59 -10.93
N PHE A 252 -20.74 -2.31 -10.15
CA PHE A 252 -20.52 -3.71 -9.88
C PHE A 252 -21.38 -4.56 -10.82
N ASP A 253 -20.77 -5.57 -11.47
CA ASP A 253 -21.53 -6.53 -12.23
C ASP A 253 -22.54 -7.24 -11.31
N SER A 254 -23.73 -7.48 -11.85
CA SER A 254 -24.85 -8.12 -11.13
C SER A 254 -24.57 -9.56 -10.68
N ALA A 255 -23.56 -10.22 -11.26
CA ALA A 255 -23.10 -11.55 -10.86
C ALA A 255 -22.23 -11.53 -9.58
N LEU A 256 -21.66 -10.37 -9.22
CA LEU A 256 -20.83 -10.24 -8.02
C LEU A 256 -21.69 -10.17 -6.76
N SER A 257 -21.41 -11.06 -5.82
CA SER A 257 -22.04 -11.05 -4.50
C SER A 257 -21.60 -9.84 -3.66
N GLU A 258 -22.35 -9.53 -2.59
CA GLU A 258 -21.92 -8.52 -1.61
C GLU A 258 -20.54 -8.86 -1.02
N LEU A 259 -20.23 -10.14 -0.83
CA LEU A 259 -18.91 -10.57 -0.36
C LEU A 259 -17.80 -10.23 -1.36
N ASP A 260 -18.03 -10.44 -2.65
CA ASP A 260 -17.05 -10.10 -3.69
C ASP A 260 -16.75 -8.60 -3.69
N GLN A 261 -17.77 -7.76 -3.56
CA GLN A 261 -17.64 -6.31 -3.46
C GLN A 261 -16.84 -5.90 -2.20
N LEU A 262 -17.12 -6.54 -1.06
CA LEU A 262 -16.39 -6.31 0.18
C LEU A 262 -14.93 -6.74 0.07
N LEU A 263 -14.65 -7.90 -0.53
CA LEU A 263 -13.27 -8.39 -0.72
C LEU A 263 -12.45 -7.47 -1.61
N ALA A 264 -13.04 -6.94 -2.69
CA ALA A 264 -12.39 -5.96 -3.55
C ALA A 264 -12.12 -4.61 -2.85
N ALA A 265 -12.93 -4.26 -1.83
CA ALA A 265 -12.79 -3.04 -1.03
C ALA A 265 -11.99 -3.26 0.27
N ASP A 266 -11.45 -4.49 0.51
CA ASP A 266 -10.78 -4.81 1.77
C ASP A 266 -9.60 -3.88 2.04
N ALA A 267 -9.56 -3.32 3.26
CA ALA A 267 -8.45 -2.48 3.71
C ALA A 267 -7.16 -3.31 3.75
N GLN A 268 -6.10 -2.80 3.14
CA GLN A 268 -4.82 -3.48 3.14
C GLN A 268 -3.84 -2.80 4.11
N THR A 269 -2.88 -3.56 4.61
CA THR A 269 -1.69 -3.06 5.29
C THR A 269 -0.48 -3.52 4.51
N SER A 270 0.42 -2.61 4.15
CA SER A 270 1.60 -2.88 3.36
C SER A 270 1.28 -3.73 2.11
N GLY A 271 0.25 -3.32 1.38
CA GLY A 271 -0.17 -4.00 0.15
C GLY A 271 0.82 -3.80 -0.99
N GLY A 272 0.44 -4.28 -2.17
CA GLY A 272 1.25 -4.17 -3.38
C GLY A 272 1.12 -2.81 -4.05
N LEU A 273 1.98 -2.57 -5.03
CA LEU A 273 1.81 -1.45 -5.95
C LEU A 273 0.68 -1.74 -6.93
N LEU A 274 -0.15 -0.73 -7.17
CA LEU A 274 -1.09 -0.65 -8.28
C LEU A 274 -0.46 0.24 -9.36
N ILE A 275 -0.25 -0.34 -10.54
CA ILE A 275 0.59 0.24 -11.58
C ILE A 275 -0.24 0.38 -12.86
N SER A 276 -0.21 1.55 -13.49
CA SER A 276 -0.76 1.83 -14.82
C SER A 276 0.38 1.97 -15.82
N VAL A 277 0.46 1.05 -16.79
CA VAL A 277 1.52 0.99 -17.81
C VAL A 277 0.96 0.52 -19.15
N PRO A 278 1.60 0.87 -20.30
CA PRO A 278 1.28 0.26 -21.57
C PRO A 278 1.42 -1.28 -21.52
N GLU A 279 0.57 -2.00 -22.25
CA GLU A 279 0.53 -3.47 -22.25
C GLU A 279 1.91 -4.11 -22.55
N ASN A 280 2.68 -3.55 -23.49
CA ASN A 280 4.01 -4.05 -23.83
C ASN A 280 5.01 -3.92 -22.67
N ASP A 281 4.89 -2.89 -21.85
CA ASP A 281 5.77 -2.69 -20.70
C ASP A 281 5.29 -3.50 -19.49
N ALA A 282 3.99 -3.77 -19.36
CA ALA A 282 3.47 -4.74 -18.39
C ALA A 282 4.05 -6.15 -18.63
N GLY A 283 4.15 -6.59 -19.89
CA GLY A 283 4.80 -7.87 -20.23
C GLY A 283 6.24 -7.95 -19.74
N LYS A 284 7.05 -6.91 -20.01
CA LYS A 284 8.43 -6.83 -19.53
C LYS A 284 8.54 -6.79 -18.01
N PHE A 285 7.64 -6.05 -17.36
CA PHE A 285 7.55 -5.98 -15.90
C PHE A 285 7.29 -7.37 -15.30
N LEU A 286 6.29 -8.09 -15.79
CA LEU A 286 5.94 -9.43 -15.31
C LEU A 286 7.06 -10.45 -15.54
N GLU A 287 7.79 -10.36 -16.66
CA GLU A 287 8.97 -11.19 -16.90
C GLU A 287 10.09 -10.91 -15.90
N SER A 288 10.31 -9.65 -15.53
CA SER A 288 11.36 -9.23 -14.61
C SER A 288 10.99 -9.46 -13.13
N PHE A 289 9.77 -9.10 -12.72
CA PHE A 289 9.32 -9.16 -11.33
C PHE A 289 8.85 -10.56 -10.91
N GLY A 290 8.22 -11.30 -11.82
CA GLY A 290 7.75 -12.66 -11.56
C GLY A 290 6.25 -12.80 -11.33
N SER A 291 5.83 -14.02 -11.00
CA SER A 291 4.42 -14.45 -11.03
C SER A 291 3.52 -13.92 -9.90
N THR A 292 4.07 -13.18 -8.94
CA THR A 292 3.27 -12.59 -7.85
C THR A 292 2.48 -11.36 -8.27
N ALA A 293 2.85 -10.72 -9.39
CA ALA A 293 2.09 -9.64 -9.98
C ALA A 293 1.07 -10.17 -11.00
N LYS A 294 -0.08 -9.50 -11.07
CA LYS A 294 -1.17 -9.84 -12.02
C LYS A 294 -1.66 -8.59 -12.74
N ILE A 295 -1.98 -8.76 -14.02
CA ILE A 295 -2.84 -7.81 -14.72
C ILE A 295 -4.25 -8.05 -14.19
N ILE A 296 -4.87 -7.00 -13.65
CA ILE A 296 -6.20 -7.08 -13.03
C ILE A 296 -7.27 -6.35 -13.84
N GLY A 297 -6.87 -5.60 -14.87
CA GLY A 297 -7.79 -4.80 -15.68
C GLY A 297 -7.06 -3.81 -16.59
N GLN A 298 -7.79 -2.80 -17.00
CA GLN A 298 -7.31 -1.79 -17.94
C GLN A 298 -7.89 -0.40 -17.67
N ILE A 299 -7.19 0.63 -18.12
CA ILE A 299 -7.66 2.02 -18.13
C ILE A 299 -8.44 2.27 -19.43
N ILE A 300 -9.64 2.81 -19.26
CA ILE A 300 -10.56 3.12 -20.36
C ILE A 300 -10.88 4.61 -20.41
N GLN A 301 -11.53 5.02 -21.50
CA GLN A 301 -12.06 6.38 -21.62
C GLN A 301 -12.96 6.69 -20.42
N LYS A 302 -12.91 7.95 -19.96
CA LYS A 302 -13.74 8.38 -18.82
C LYS A 302 -15.22 8.13 -19.08
N GLU A 303 -15.85 7.46 -18.15
CA GLU A 303 -17.29 7.16 -18.12
C GLU A 303 -17.97 7.82 -16.92
N SER A 304 -19.29 7.59 -16.77
CA SER A 304 -20.07 8.08 -15.61
C SER A 304 -19.57 7.51 -14.30
N ASN A 305 -19.23 6.20 -14.29
CA ASN A 305 -18.58 5.53 -13.19
C ASN A 305 -17.07 5.50 -13.42
N LEU A 306 -16.30 5.71 -12.35
CA LEU A 306 -14.84 5.71 -12.45
C LEU A 306 -14.28 4.28 -12.57
N ILE A 307 -14.97 3.29 -12.01
CA ILE A 307 -14.55 1.89 -12.00
C ILE A 307 -15.73 1.02 -12.41
N SER A 308 -15.47 0.04 -13.28
CA SER A 308 -16.37 -1.08 -13.56
C SER A 308 -15.69 -2.36 -13.06
N LEU A 309 -16.29 -3.03 -12.08
CA LEU A 309 -15.82 -4.32 -11.55
C LEU A 309 -16.73 -5.42 -12.10
N LYS A 310 -16.14 -6.32 -12.92
CA LYS A 310 -16.82 -7.39 -13.66
C LYS A 310 -16.50 -8.76 -13.10
#